data_d67616a5ea113e688fd9d5f8f3bee5d5
#
_entry.id   d67616a5ea113e688fd9d5f8f3bee5d5
#
_cell.length_a   1.000
_cell.length_b   1.000
_cell.length_c   1.000
_cell.angle_alpha   90.00
_cell.angle_beta   90.00
_cell.angle_gamma   90.00
#
_symmetry.space_group_name_H-M   'P 1'
#
loop_
_entity.id
_entity.type
_entity.pdbx_description
1 polymer ?
#
loop_
_entity_poly.entity_id
_entity_poly.type
_entity_poly.pdbx_seq_one_letter_code
_entity_poly.pdbx_strand_id
1 'polypeptide(L)'
;MVIPNGKDIDTIDVNHVGYQRKSLTRSSLKDDMTITLKEGCFLLKEVKVKAQRIQSTGATLTYSVAGFKQAQDRCIADVIAKMPGLEVKADGKIEYQGKAINKFYIEGIDLMGTQYGMANQNISADKVKSVQVLENHQPVKSLRGVSFSDQAALNLVLKDDAKAVWTSSANIGLGYGKDILYDNRLMGMRFDKKRQALMMYKNNDTGKQLGDEVLDLAALLKGRTDAESGLLSMTSQNAPNLDEDRYTFNHSHLVASNWLWKTGHDDELRLQVNGLIDQTDMQNRTSSTYLTLADMPVIVEDEDVNNTRSEWKAEANYQYNGSKSFIQNNLKGYLDFNKSKGRMTCDGRNTAMTVKPNKRSLTEDFQLSHTAANNNVYHVESYWSYPLAELI
;
A
#
# COMPACT_ATOMS: atom_id res chain seq x y z
N MET A 1 31.75 53.25 30.92
CA MET A 1 30.50 52.98 31.67
C MET A 1 30.59 53.71 32.99
N VAL A 2 29.69 54.64 33.31
CA VAL A 2 29.65 55.40 34.55
C VAL A 2 28.65 54.71 35.48
N ILE A 3 29.10 54.32 36.68
CA ILE A 3 28.24 53.69 37.69
C ILE A 3 27.74 54.79 38.59
N PRO A 4 26.41 55.06 38.72
CA PRO A 4 25.92 56.11 39.59
C PRO A 4 26.22 55.85 41.07
N ASN A 5 26.76 56.83 41.74
CA ASN A 5 26.96 56.81 43.20
C ASN A 5 25.60 56.79 43.92
N GLY A 6 25.37 55.76 44.78
CA GLY A 6 24.22 55.79 45.69
C GLY A 6 23.25 54.59 45.58
N LYS A 7 23.52 53.55 44.85
CA LYS A 7 22.79 52.27 44.95
C LYS A 7 23.69 51.18 45.51
N ASP A 8 23.15 50.36 46.42
CA ASP A 8 23.82 49.12 46.87
C ASP A 8 23.86 48.12 45.72
N ILE A 9 25.00 48.12 45.01
CA ILE A 9 25.30 47.21 43.93
C ILE A 9 26.40 46.28 44.47
N ASP A 10 26.08 45.02 44.74
CA ASP A 10 27.01 44.04 45.25
C ASP A 10 27.94 43.44 44.17
N THR A 11 27.40 43.29 42.94
CA THR A 11 28.14 42.71 41.84
C THR A 11 27.77 43.37 40.50
N ILE A 12 28.76 43.46 39.62
CA ILE A 12 28.60 43.91 38.23
C ILE A 12 28.99 42.76 37.32
N ASP A 13 28.08 42.39 36.42
CA ASP A 13 28.33 41.42 35.39
C ASP A 13 28.68 42.09 34.07
N VAL A 14 29.86 41.79 33.56
CA VAL A 14 30.33 42.27 32.26
C VAL A 14 30.19 41.11 31.29
N ASN A 15 29.41 41.33 30.21
CA ASN A 15 29.14 40.33 29.19
C ASN A 15 29.29 40.96 27.78
N HIS A 16 29.91 40.21 26.86
CA HIS A 16 30.04 40.56 25.48
C HIS A 16 29.94 39.32 24.63
N VAL A 17 29.35 39.45 23.44
CA VAL A 17 29.21 38.33 22.50
C VAL A 17 30.57 37.75 22.10
N GLY A 18 30.79 36.46 22.30
CA GLY A 18 32.08 35.79 22.03
C GLY A 18 33.07 35.77 23.22
N TYR A 19 32.69 36.31 24.37
CA TYR A 19 33.55 36.34 25.57
C TYR A 19 32.85 35.70 26.78
N GLN A 20 33.64 35.15 27.70
CA GLN A 20 33.16 34.60 28.96
C GLN A 20 32.64 35.72 29.86
N ARG A 21 31.48 35.54 30.45
CA ARG A 21 30.89 36.45 31.45
C ARG A 21 31.86 36.58 32.65
N LYS A 22 32.13 37.81 33.07
CA LYS A 22 32.96 38.10 34.24
C LYS A 22 32.15 38.89 35.24
N SER A 23 32.00 38.33 36.43
CA SER A 23 31.34 38.97 37.57
C SER A 23 32.38 39.64 38.45
N LEU A 24 32.19 40.91 38.78
CA LEU A 24 33.06 41.71 39.63
C LEU A 24 32.29 42.13 40.87
N THR A 25 32.87 41.94 42.05
CA THR A 25 32.31 42.43 43.32
C THR A 25 32.66 43.88 43.53
N ARG A 26 31.82 44.60 44.26
CA ARG A 26 32.03 46.04 44.57
C ARG A 26 33.42 46.34 45.14
N SER A 27 33.95 45.45 45.95
CA SER A 27 35.31 45.60 46.58
C SER A 27 36.44 45.48 45.56
N SER A 28 36.21 44.94 44.36
CA SER A 28 37.24 44.82 43.33
C SER A 28 37.18 45.93 42.26
N LEU A 29 36.27 46.89 42.41
CA LEU A 29 36.13 48.01 41.49
C LEU A 29 37.08 49.14 41.91
N LYS A 30 37.78 49.71 40.92
CA LYS A 30 38.62 50.87 41.01
C LYS A 30 38.23 51.89 39.97
N ASP A 31 38.48 53.19 40.29
CA ASP A 31 38.29 54.22 39.28
C ASP A 31 39.22 53.98 38.10
N ASP A 32 38.69 54.11 36.87
CA ASP A 32 39.38 53.87 35.59
C ASP A 32 39.94 52.44 35.39
N MET A 33 39.25 51.48 35.92
CA MET A 33 39.61 50.04 35.78
C MET A 33 39.36 49.54 34.37
N THR A 34 40.37 48.92 33.75
CA THR A 34 40.23 48.17 32.48
C THR A 34 39.84 46.73 32.77
N ILE A 35 38.72 46.29 32.22
CA ILE A 35 38.22 44.94 32.40
C ILE A 35 38.50 44.12 31.15
N THR A 36 39.39 43.13 31.25
CA THR A 36 39.70 42.18 30.19
C THR A 36 38.79 40.96 30.28
N LEU A 37 38.10 40.66 29.21
CA LEU A 37 37.29 39.44 29.06
C LEU A 37 38.10 38.38 28.33
N LYS A 38 37.94 37.12 28.73
CA LYS A 38 38.52 35.98 28.03
C LYS A 38 37.61 35.55 26.90
N GLU A 39 38.14 35.24 25.72
CA GLU A 39 37.39 34.65 24.65
C GLU A 39 36.76 33.31 25.09
N GLY A 40 35.49 33.13 24.81
CA GLY A 40 34.72 31.94 25.14
C GLY A 40 33.88 31.47 23.99
N CYS A 41 34.08 30.23 23.55
CA CYS A 41 33.14 29.58 22.64
C CYS A 41 31.85 29.25 23.40
N PHE A 42 30.76 29.94 23.13
CA PHE A 42 29.44 29.50 23.55
C PHE A 42 29.02 28.39 22.58
N LEU A 43 29.08 27.15 23.00
CA LEU A 43 28.37 26.07 22.36
C LEU A 43 26.88 26.39 22.48
N LEU A 44 26.28 26.88 21.40
CA LEU A 44 24.83 26.99 21.31
C LEU A 44 24.29 25.58 21.55
N LYS A 45 23.43 25.40 22.55
CA LYS A 45 22.73 24.15 22.74
C LYS A 45 21.99 23.85 21.42
N GLU A 46 22.29 22.71 20.84
CA GLU A 46 21.56 22.19 19.69
C GLU A 46 20.07 22.25 19.98
N VAL A 47 19.35 23.11 19.29
CA VAL A 47 17.90 23.13 19.36
C VAL A 47 17.43 21.92 18.57
N LYS A 48 17.22 20.79 19.24
CA LYS A 48 16.54 19.63 18.68
C LYS A 48 15.09 20.05 18.43
N VAL A 49 14.83 20.54 17.22
CA VAL A 49 13.46 20.72 16.73
C VAL A 49 12.88 19.31 16.60
N LYS A 50 12.06 18.88 17.55
CA LYS A 50 11.26 17.68 17.39
C LYS A 50 10.31 17.96 16.23
N ALA A 51 10.57 17.35 15.08
CA ALA A 51 9.67 17.42 13.95
C ALA A 51 8.26 17.05 14.43
N GLN A 52 7.28 17.89 14.13
CA GLN A 52 5.90 17.60 14.48
C GLN A 52 5.50 16.29 13.78
N ARG A 53 4.87 15.39 14.53
CA ARG A 53 4.43 14.09 13.97
C ARG A 53 3.39 14.28 12.89
N ILE A 54 2.54 15.28 13.02
CA ILE A 54 1.43 15.60 12.10
C ILE A 54 1.47 17.08 11.84
N GLN A 55 1.39 17.47 10.58
CA GLN A 55 1.27 18.87 10.13
C GLN A 55 0.05 18.98 9.22
N SER A 56 -0.76 20.03 9.42
CA SER A 56 -1.90 20.36 8.56
C SER A 56 -1.59 21.62 7.75
N THR A 57 -1.80 21.55 6.44
CA THR A 57 -1.63 22.68 5.54
C THR A 57 -2.80 22.68 4.54
N GLY A 58 -3.79 23.55 4.76
CA GLY A 58 -5.03 23.52 4.00
C GLY A 58 -5.75 22.18 4.12
N ALA A 59 -6.09 21.56 3.01
CA ALA A 59 -6.73 20.25 2.94
C ALA A 59 -5.73 19.08 2.93
N THR A 60 -4.48 19.30 3.35
CA THR A 60 -3.44 18.26 3.36
C THR A 60 -2.96 18.03 4.79
N LEU A 61 -3.06 16.78 5.26
CA LEU A 61 -2.47 16.31 6.49
C LEU A 61 -1.18 15.55 6.15
N THR A 62 -0.06 15.96 6.73
CA THR A 62 1.24 15.32 6.51
C THR A 62 1.69 14.63 7.78
N TYR A 63 1.84 13.31 7.71
CA TYR A 63 2.33 12.45 8.78
C TYR A 63 3.81 12.15 8.55
N SER A 64 4.66 12.45 9.53
CA SER A 64 6.09 12.09 9.49
C SER A 64 6.23 10.60 9.78
N VAL A 65 6.76 9.82 8.82
CA VAL A 65 6.97 8.37 9.01
C VAL A 65 7.86 8.09 10.22
N ALA A 66 8.92 8.86 10.42
CA ALA A 66 9.82 8.72 11.57
C ALA A 66 9.12 8.89 12.94
N GLY A 67 7.98 9.60 12.97
CA GLY A 67 7.19 9.80 14.18
C GLY A 67 6.30 8.61 14.57
N PHE A 68 6.01 7.72 13.64
CA PHE A 68 5.08 6.58 13.84
C PHE A 68 5.77 5.23 13.66
N LYS A 69 6.90 5.16 12.95
CA LYS A 69 7.66 3.94 12.69
C LYS A 69 8.22 3.33 13.98
N GLN A 70 8.10 2.01 14.11
CA GLN A 70 8.70 1.17 15.15
C GLN A 70 9.74 0.21 14.54
N ALA A 71 10.55 -0.43 15.37
CA ALA A 71 11.65 -1.29 14.91
C ALA A 71 11.17 -2.52 14.12
N GLN A 72 9.96 -3.03 14.44
CA GLN A 72 9.36 -4.19 13.78
C GLN A 72 8.72 -3.87 12.42
N ASP A 73 8.51 -2.58 12.09
CA ASP A 73 7.82 -2.19 10.86
C ASP A 73 8.74 -2.40 9.65
N ARG A 74 8.26 -3.18 8.70
CA ARG A 74 8.99 -3.55 7.49
C ARG A 74 8.51 -2.75 6.29
N CYS A 75 7.19 -2.69 6.11
CA CYS A 75 6.55 -2.01 4.99
C CYS A 75 5.83 -0.74 5.44
N ILE A 76 5.48 0.09 4.46
CA ILE A 76 4.80 1.35 4.78
C ILE A 76 3.38 1.13 5.31
N ALA A 77 2.72 0.02 4.96
CA ALA A 77 1.41 -0.34 5.51
C ALA A 77 1.43 -0.47 7.03
N ASP A 78 2.50 -1.07 7.61
CA ASP A 78 2.66 -1.23 9.06
C ASP A 78 2.69 0.13 9.79
N VAL A 79 3.23 1.14 9.14
CA VAL A 79 3.33 2.50 9.68
C VAL A 79 2.03 3.27 9.48
N ILE A 80 1.40 3.15 8.30
CA ILE A 80 0.11 3.80 7.98
C ILE A 80 -0.97 3.34 8.96
N ALA A 81 -1.01 2.06 9.32
CA ALA A 81 -1.97 1.51 10.28
C ALA A 81 -1.89 2.14 11.70
N LYS A 82 -0.79 2.83 12.01
CA LYS A 82 -0.57 3.54 13.29
C LYS A 82 -0.84 5.04 13.22
N MET A 83 -1.15 5.55 12.03
CA MET A 83 -1.44 6.97 11.83
C MET A 83 -2.89 7.26 12.16
N PRO A 84 -3.20 8.27 13.00
CA PRO A 84 -4.56 8.60 13.37
C PRO A 84 -5.46 8.86 12.16
N GLY A 85 -6.65 8.24 12.15
CA GLY A 85 -7.64 8.38 11.09
C GLY A 85 -7.42 7.50 9.86
N LEU A 86 -6.29 6.78 9.79
CA LEU A 86 -6.00 5.83 8.72
C LEU A 86 -6.17 4.39 9.24
N GLU A 87 -6.72 3.54 8.41
CA GLU A 87 -6.88 2.10 8.66
C GLU A 87 -6.41 1.32 7.43
N VAL A 88 -5.63 0.27 7.66
CA VAL A 88 -5.19 -0.66 6.61
C VAL A 88 -5.90 -1.99 6.85
N LYS A 89 -6.72 -2.42 5.90
CA LYS A 89 -7.44 -3.69 5.95
C LYS A 89 -6.51 -4.85 5.56
N ALA A 90 -6.90 -6.07 5.89
CA ALA A 90 -6.14 -7.28 5.58
C ALA A 90 -5.90 -7.47 4.06
N ASP A 91 -6.85 -7.05 3.24
CA ASP A 91 -6.77 -7.04 1.77
C ASP A 91 -5.89 -5.93 1.19
N GLY A 92 -5.23 -5.13 2.03
CA GLY A 92 -4.37 -4.01 1.64
C GLY A 92 -5.12 -2.71 1.34
N LYS A 93 -6.46 -2.68 1.47
CA LYS A 93 -7.27 -1.49 1.31
C LYS A 93 -6.97 -0.47 2.42
N ILE A 94 -6.84 0.80 2.03
CA ILE A 94 -6.64 1.90 2.97
C ILE A 94 -7.93 2.71 3.08
N GLU A 95 -8.34 2.97 4.31
CA GLU A 95 -9.46 3.85 4.62
C GLU A 95 -8.96 5.05 5.42
N TYR A 96 -9.56 6.21 5.14
CA TYR A 96 -9.40 7.43 5.92
C TYR A 96 -10.75 7.84 6.51
N GLN A 97 -10.81 7.93 7.84
CA GLN A 97 -12.06 8.22 8.58
C GLN A 97 -13.24 7.30 8.18
N GLY A 98 -12.96 6.00 7.97
CA GLY A 98 -13.95 5.00 7.59
C GLY A 98 -14.36 5.01 6.12
N LYS A 99 -13.74 5.85 5.26
CA LYS A 99 -13.99 5.88 3.82
C LYS A 99 -12.76 5.42 3.05
N ALA A 100 -12.97 4.58 2.04
CA ALA A 100 -11.88 4.15 1.17
C ALA A 100 -11.25 5.36 0.45
N ILE A 101 -9.92 5.36 0.36
CA ILE A 101 -9.22 6.37 -0.44
C ILE A 101 -9.53 6.19 -1.92
N ASN A 102 -9.60 7.31 -2.67
CA ASN A 102 -9.89 7.28 -4.10
C ASN A 102 -8.64 7.19 -4.97
N LYS A 103 -7.47 7.58 -4.45
CA LYS A 103 -6.18 7.52 -5.15
C LYS A 103 -5.03 7.27 -4.19
N PHE A 104 -4.01 6.55 -4.70
CA PHE A 104 -2.76 6.31 -4.00
C PHE A 104 -1.59 6.76 -4.87
N TYR A 105 -0.92 7.81 -4.43
CA TYR A 105 0.20 8.42 -5.15
C TYR A 105 1.54 8.06 -4.52
N ILE A 106 2.57 7.97 -5.35
CA ILE A 106 3.98 7.94 -4.93
C ILE A 106 4.67 9.11 -5.64
N GLU A 107 5.20 10.07 -4.88
CA GLU A 107 5.75 11.33 -5.41
C GLU A 107 4.75 12.08 -6.32
N GLY A 108 3.46 12.02 -5.98
CA GLY A 108 2.39 12.68 -6.72
C GLY A 108 1.95 11.98 -8.01
N ILE A 109 2.36 10.73 -8.24
CA ILE A 109 2.05 9.95 -9.45
C ILE A 109 1.36 8.64 -9.06
N ASP A 110 0.32 8.25 -9.79
CA ASP A 110 -0.49 7.05 -9.55
C ASP A 110 0.04 5.86 -10.36
N LEU A 111 1.17 5.26 -9.93
CA LEU A 111 1.74 4.07 -10.58
C LEU A 111 0.83 2.86 -10.49
N MET A 112 0.20 2.66 -9.33
CA MET A 112 -0.45 1.38 -9.00
C MET A 112 -1.93 1.35 -9.38
N GLY A 113 -2.55 2.52 -9.59
CA GLY A 113 -3.98 2.59 -9.85
C GLY A 113 -4.78 1.94 -8.72
N THR A 114 -5.56 0.93 -9.08
CA THR A 114 -6.41 0.19 -8.14
C THR A 114 -5.68 -0.90 -7.34
N GLN A 115 -4.44 -1.21 -7.72
CA GLN A 115 -3.62 -2.26 -7.10
C GLN A 115 -2.61 -1.70 -6.08
N TYR A 116 -2.94 -0.61 -5.41
CA TYR A 116 -2.03 0.05 -4.46
C TYR A 116 -1.71 -0.80 -3.21
N GLY A 117 -2.49 -1.86 -2.95
CA GLY A 117 -2.17 -2.85 -1.92
C GLY A 117 -0.77 -3.44 -2.11
N MET A 118 -0.39 -3.74 -3.35
CA MET A 118 0.95 -4.20 -3.70
C MET A 118 2.04 -3.20 -3.31
N ALA A 119 1.83 -1.90 -3.52
CA ALA A 119 2.81 -0.89 -3.16
C ALA A 119 2.92 -0.71 -1.63
N ASN A 120 1.79 -0.59 -0.93
CA ASN A 120 1.80 -0.30 0.50
C ASN A 120 2.39 -1.46 1.33
N GLN A 121 2.18 -2.71 0.92
CA GLN A 121 2.69 -3.90 1.59
C GLN A 121 4.16 -4.20 1.27
N ASN A 122 4.72 -3.60 0.22
CA ASN A 122 6.05 -3.94 -0.27
C ASN A 122 7.07 -2.79 -0.27
N ILE A 123 6.63 -1.53 -0.26
CA ILE A 123 7.55 -0.39 -0.12
C ILE A 123 8.07 -0.35 1.33
N SER A 124 9.40 -0.39 1.48
CA SER A 124 10.03 -0.29 2.80
C SER A 124 9.70 1.04 3.46
N ALA A 125 9.28 1.00 4.74
CA ALA A 125 9.04 2.18 5.56
C ALA A 125 10.28 3.10 5.67
N ASP A 126 11.49 2.52 5.57
CA ASP A 126 12.75 3.29 5.62
C ASP A 126 12.96 4.21 4.43
N LYS A 127 12.30 3.96 3.30
CA LYS A 127 12.42 4.77 2.09
C LYS A 127 11.40 5.91 2.03
N VAL A 128 10.41 5.91 2.91
CA VAL A 128 9.35 6.93 2.96
C VAL A 128 9.66 7.98 4.02
N LYS A 129 9.58 9.25 3.64
CA LYS A 129 9.77 10.41 4.52
C LYS A 129 8.48 10.77 5.25
N SER A 130 7.39 10.89 4.48
CA SER A 130 6.07 11.25 5.01
C SER A 130 4.95 10.66 4.18
N VAL A 131 3.79 10.54 4.82
CA VAL A 131 2.52 10.17 4.21
C VAL A 131 1.61 11.40 4.24
N GLN A 132 1.10 11.80 3.09
CA GLN A 132 0.18 12.92 2.96
C GLN A 132 -1.22 12.40 2.69
N VAL A 133 -2.18 12.84 3.48
CA VAL A 133 -3.60 12.64 3.22
C VAL A 133 -4.14 13.92 2.58
N LEU A 134 -4.64 13.80 1.37
CA LEU A 134 -5.26 14.87 0.60
C LEU A 134 -6.77 14.76 0.80
N GLU A 135 -7.32 15.58 1.69
CA GLU A 135 -8.75 15.56 1.99
C GLU A 135 -9.56 16.17 0.85
N ASN A 136 -10.81 15.71 0.70
CA ASN A 136 -11.74 16.18 -0.34
C ASN A 136 -11.11 16.11 -1.75
N HIS A 137 -10.36 15.02 -2.00
CA HIS A 137 -9.56 14.91 -3.21
C HIS A 137 -10.42 14.63 -4.45
N GLN A 138 -10.39 15.58 -5.41
CA GLN A 138 -10.94 15.41 -6.75
C GLN A 138 -9.81 15.01 -7.71
N PRO A 139 -9.75 13.72 -8.17
CA PRO A 139 -8.67 13.23 -9.03
C PRO A 139 -8.67 13.87 -10.42
N VAL A 140 -9.85 14.25 -10.92
CA VAL A 140 -10.02 14.87 -12.25
C VAL A 140 -9.86 16.39 -12.13
N LYS A 141 -8.79 16.95 -12.71
CA LYS A 141 -8.49 18.38 -12.59
C LYS A 141 -9.59 19.29 -13.14
N SER A 142 -10.22 18.89 -14.26
CA SER A 142 -11.31 19.68 -14.88
C SER A 142 -12.57 19.73 -14.04
N LEU A 143 -12.75 18.85 -13.07
CA LEU A 143 -13.89 18.83 -12.15
C LEU A 143 -13.60 19.51 -10.81
N ARG A 144 -12.39 19.97 -10.57
CA ARG A 144 -12.04 20.73 -9.35
C ARG A 144 -12.81 22.02 -9.29
N GLY A 145 -13.50 22.23 -8.16
CA GLY A 145 -14.36 23.41 -7.99
C GLY A 145 -15.76 23.32 -8.62
N VAL A 146 -16.03 22.27 -9.40
CA VAL A 146 -17.35 21.98 -10.00
C VAL A 146 -18.02 20.80 -9.32
N SER A 147 -17.26 19.75 -9.01
CA SER A 147 -17.76 18.57 -8.32
C SER A 147 -17.01 18.36 -7.01
N PHE A 148 -17.76 18.19 -5.94
CA PHE A 148 -17.20 17.89 -4.61
C PHE A 148 -16.92 16.41 -4.48
N SER A 149 -15.78 16.08 -3.86
CA SER A 149 -15.43 14.72 -3.44
C SER A 149 -15.29 14.70 -1.92
N ASP A 150 -15.91 13.74 -1.28
CA ASP A 150 -15.80 13.50 0.17
C ASP A 150 -14.75 12.42 0.52
N GLN A 151 -14.05 11.93 -0.49
CA GLN A 151 -12.98 10.94 -0.35
C GLN A 151 -11.62 11.62 -0.24
N ALA A 152 -10.69 10.93 0.41
CA ALA A 152 -9.30 11.36 0.47
C ALA A 152 -8.44 10.59 -0.53
N ALA A 153 -7.31 11.18 -0.91
CA ALA A 153 -6.21 10.47 -1.55
C ALA A 153 -5.01 10.40 -0.60
N LEU A 154 -4.16 9.43 -0.83
CA LEU A 154 -2.93 9.26 -0.06
C LEU A 154 -1.73 9.45 -0.99
N ASN A 155 -0.71 10.19 -0.53
CA ASN A 155 0.54 10.39 -1.27
C ASN A 155 1.75 10.03 -0.39
N LEU A 156 2.56 9.11 -0.88
CA LEU A 156 3.85 8.78 -0.27
C LEU A 156 4.91 9.75 -0.78
N VAL A 157 5.55 10.46 0.13
CA VAL A 157 6.72 11.27 -0.15
C VAL A 157 7.96 10.49 0.25
N LEU A 158 8.83 10.21 -0.69
CA LEU A 158 10.04 9.43 -0.46
C LEU A 158 11.17 10.28 0.14
N LYS A 159 12.12 9.64 0.78
CA LYS A 159 13.39 10.27 1.15
C LYS A 159 14.21 10.59 -0.09
N ASP A 160 15.07 11.58 -0.03
CA ASP A 160 15.81 12.05 -1.20
C ASP A 160 16.78 11.00 -1.75
N ASP A 161 17.31 10.12 -0.89
CA ASP A 161 18.14 8.97 -1.27
C ASP A 161 17.37 7.85 -2.00
N ALA A 162 16.04 7.85 -1.93
CA ALA A 162 15.17 6.88 -2.58
C ALA A 162 14.57 7.37 -3.91
N LYS A 163 14.75 8.65 -4.26
CA LYS A 163 14.20 9.24 -5.49
C LYS A 163 15.11 9.02 -6.68
N ALA A 164 14.52 8.71 -7.83
CA ALA A 164 15.18 8.59 -9.14
C ALA A 164 16.32 7.55 -9.23
N VAL A 165 16.45 6.69 -8.22
CA VAL A 165 17.42 5.60 -8.18
C VAL A 165 16.71 4.24 -8.21
N TRP A 166 17.37 3.23 -8.78
CA TRP A 166 16.90 1.86 -8.63
C TRP A 166 17.21 1.37 -7.22
N THR A 167 16.17 0.95 -6.53
CA THR A 167 16.27 0.28 -5.23
C THR A 167 15.82 -1.15 -5.42
N SER A 168 16.63 -2.10 -4.99
CA SER A 168 16.29 -3.53 -5.02
C SER A 168 16.34 -4.10 -3.62
N SER A 169 15.51 -5.09 -3.35
CA SER A 169 15.52 -5.89 -2.13
C SER A 169 15.33 -7.35 -2.46
N ALA A 170 16.02 -8.21 -1.72
CA ALA A 170 15.86 -9.64 -1.76
C ALA A 170 15.67 -10.15 -0.33
N ASN A 171 14.58 -10.86 -0.10
CA ASN A 171 14.34 -11.58 1.14
C ASN A 171 14.27 -13.07 0.75
N ILE A 172 15.11 -13.89 1.35
CA ILE A 172 15.20 -15.31 1.09
C ILE A 172 14.94 -16.01 2.42
N GLY A 173 13.83 -16.75 2.49
CA GLY A 173 13.47 -17.59 3.62
C GLY A 173 13.57 -19.06 3.21
N LEU A 174 14.29 -19.82 4.00
CA LEU A 174 14.39 -21.27 3.90
C LEU A 174 14.09 -21.87 5.25
N GLY A 175 13.27 -22.90 5.27
CA GLY A 175 12.91 -23.66 6.45
C GLY A 175 12.97 -25.16 6.21
N TYR A 176 12.90 -25.90 7.27
CA TYR A 176 12.82 -27.36 7.21
C TYR A 176 11.72 -27.83 8.16
N GLY A 177 10.80 -28.61 7.60
CA GLY A 177 9.73 -29.28 8.33
C GLY A 177 9.65 -30.75 7.92
N LYS A 178 8.52 -31.20 7.42
CA LYS A 178 8.41 -32.50 6.73
C LYS A 178 9.21 -32.46 5.41
N ASP A 179 9.15 -31.31 4.72
CA ASP A 179 9.86 -31.00 3.48
C ASP A 179 10.63 -29.69 3.63
N ILE A 180 11.39 -29.28 2.60
CA ILE A 180 12.06 -27.97 2.56
C ILE A 180 11.01 -26.92 2.28
N LEU A 181 10.90 -25.92 3.18
CA LEU A 181 9.99 -24.78 3.05
C LEU A 181 10.74 -23.55 2.53
N TYR A 182 10.07 -22.74 1.74
CA TYR A 182 10.64 -21.50 1.22
C TYR A 182 9.63 -20.34 1.25
N ASP A 183 10.12 -19.12 1.47
CA ASP A 183 9.37 -17.88 1.37
C ASP A 183 10.34 -16.79 0.84
N ASN A 184 10.30 -16.54 -0.48
CA ASN A 184 11.24 -15.67 -1.13
C ASN A 184 10.52 -14.47 -1.77
N ARG A 185 11.19 -13.31 -1.73
CA ARG A 185 10.74 -12.08 -2.36
C ARG A 185 11.92 -11.36 -2.99
N LEU A 186 11.80 -11.07 -4.27
CA LEU A 186 12.69 -10.19 -5.01
C LEU A 186 11.90 -8.99 -5.47
N MET A 187 12.40 -7.79 -5.26
CA MET A 187 11.75 -6.56 -5.68
C MET A 187 12.77 -5.57 -6.23
N GLY A 188 12.38 -4.88 -7.31
CA GLY A 188 13.07 -3.75 -7.88
C GLY A 188 12.09 -2.59 -8.06
N MET A 189 12.47 -1.39 -7.65
CA MET A 189 11.64 -0.21 -7.77
C MET A 189 12.45 1.03 -8.12
N ARG A 190 11.82 1.93 -8.87
CA ARG A 190 12.35 3.26 -9.18
C ARG A 190 11.20 4.25 -9.23
N PHE A 191 11.32 5.34 -8.51
CA PHE A 191 10.34 6.40 -8.48
C PHE A 191 10.99 7.73 -8.86
N ASP A 192 10.64 8.22 -10.03
CA ASP A 192 11.08 9.51 -10.58
C ASP A 192 9.83 10.32 -10.94
N LYS A 193 9.97 11.64 -11.10
CA LYS A 193 8.87 12.56 -11.50
C LYS A 193 8.34 12.30 -12.92
N LYS A 194 9.08 11.60 -13.77
CA LYS A 194 8.69 11.29 -15.16
C LYS A 194 8.49 9.80 -15.41
N ARG A 195 9.15 8.95 -14.64
CA ARG A 195 9.14 7.49 -14.86
C ARG A 195 9.11 6.78 -13.53
N GLN A 196 8.15 5.89 -13.38
CA GLN A 196 8.08 5.03 -12.21
C GLN A 196 8.02 3.58 -12.65
N ALA A 197 8.63 2.71 -11.87
CA ALA A 197 8.60 1.27 -12.07
C ALA A 197 8.59 0.55 -10.73
N LEU A 198 7.81 -0.53 -10.65
CA LEU A 198 7.84 -1.49 -9.56
C LEU A 198 7.73 -2.87 -10.16
N MET A 199 8.75 -3.69 -9.93
CA MET A 199 8.79 -5.09 -10.34
C MET A 199 8.96 -5.96 -9.11
N MET A 200 8.26 -7.10 -9.07
CA MET A 200 8.28 -8.00 -7.94
C MET A 200 8.13 -9.44 -8.39
N TYR A 201 8.87 -10.32 -7.75
CA TYR A 201 8.67 -11.75 -7.78
C TYR A 201 8.60 -12.27 -6.36
N LYS A 202 7.58 -13.07 -6.08
CA LYS A 202 7.44 -13.79 -4.82
C LYS A 202 7.16 -15.25 -5.10
N ASN A 203 7.66 -16.10 -4.23
CA ASN A 203 7.24 -17.48 -4.18
C ASN A 203 7.25 -17.98 -2.74
N ASN A 204 6.29 -18.82 -2.40
CA ASN A 204 6.26 -19.50 -1.11
C ASN A 204 5.52 -20.84 -1.18
N ASP A 205 5.78 -21.67 -0.17
CA ASP A 205 5.07 -22.90 0.15
C ASP A 205 4.71 -22.99 1.65
N THR A 206 4.59 -21.85 2.29
CA THR A 206 4.37 -21.71 3.75
C THR A 206 2.91 -21.46 4.13
N GLY A 207 1.98 -21.73 3.22
CA GLY A 207 0.53 -21.51 3.45
C GLY A 207 0.05 -20.09 3.25
N LYS A 208 0.93 -19.12 2.97
CA LYS A 208 0.54 -17.72 2.74
C LYS A 208 -0.02 -17.51 1.34
N GLN A 209 -1.21 -16.94 1.24
CA GLN A 209 -1.80 -16.61 -0.05
C GLN A 209 -1.18 -15.34 -0.65
N LEU A 210 -0.67 -15.45 -1.88
CA LEU A 210 -0.13 -14.31 -2.64
C LEU A 210 -1.20 -13.62 -3.51
N GLY A 211 -2.37 -14.24 -3.68
CA GLY A 211 -3.45 -13.73 -4.54
C GLY A 211 -3.98 -12.37 -4.11
N ASP A 212 -4.06 -12.11 -2.81
CA ASP A 212 -4.60 -10.87 -2.24
C ASP A 212 -3.80 -9.62 -2.62
N GLU A 213 -2.51 -9.79 -2.93
CA GLU A 213 -1.66 -8.67 -3.32
C GLU A 213 -1.95 -8.13 -4.73
N VAL A 214 -2.60 -8.92 -5.58
CA VAL A 214 -2.95 -8.54 -6.97
C VAL A 214 -4.44 -8.24 -7.16
N LEU A 215 -5.22 -8.20 -6.07
CA LEU A 215 -6.64 -7.87 -6.12
C LEU A 215 -6.88 -6.48 -6.71
N ASP A 216 -7.84 -6.38 -7.60
CA ASP A 216 -8.36 -5.11 -8.10
C ASP A 216 -9.40 -4.56 -7.12
N LEU A 217 -8.93 -3.73 -6.17
CA LEU A 217 -9.76 -3.16 -5.12
C LEU A 217 -10.92 -2.29 -5.66
N ALA A 218 -10.77 -1.69 -6.84
CA ALA A 218 -11.85 -0.91 -7.43
C ALA A 218 -12.95 -1.80 -8.03
N ALA A 219 -12.60 -2.98 -8.55
CA ALA A 219 -13.59 -3.94 -9.00
C ALA A 219 -14.45 -4.43 -7.84
N LEU A 220 -13.83 -4.71 -6.69
CA LEU A 220 -14.52 -5.06 -5.45
C LEU A 220 -15.47 -3.94 -4.98
N LEU A 221 -15.01 -2.67 -5.00
CA LEU A 221 -15.81 -1.52 -4.56
C LEU A 221 -17.01 -1.23 -5.47
N LYS A 222 -16.88 -1.49 -6.78
CA LYS A 222 -17.97 -1.30 -7.76
C LYS A 222 -18.97 -2.46 -7.77
N GLY A 223 -18.80 -3.45 -6.91
CA GLY A 223 -19.65 -4.65 -6.87
C GLY A 223 -19.57 -5.50 -8.16
N ARG A 224 -18.59 -5.23 -9.01
CA ARG A 224 -18.28 -6.04 -10.19
C ARG A 224 -17.38 -7.21 -9.80
N THR A 225 -17.78 -7.96 -8.79
CA THR A 225 -17.26 -9.31 -8.61
C THR A 225 -17.82 -10.12 -9.75
N ASP A 226 -16.98 -10.84 -10.47
CA ASP A 226 -17.40 -11.78 -11.49
C ASP A 226 -18.29 -12.84 -10.85
N ALA A 227 -19.59 -12.53 -10.74
CA ALA A 227 -20.59 -13.37 -10.07
C ALA A 227 -20.78 -14.74 -10.75
N GLU A 228 -20.15 -14.94 -11.91
CA GLU A 228 -20.26 -16.19 -12.68
C GLU A 228 -19.32 -17.29 -12.18
N SER A 229 -18.37 -17.00 -11.29
CA SER A 229 -17.44 -18.02 -10.77
C SER A 229 -18.10 -18.99 -9.77
N GLY A 230 -19.28 -18.67 -9.26
CA GLY A 230 -19.97 -19.48 -8.26
C GLY A 230 -20.75 -20.69 -8.79
N LEU A 231 -21.00 -20.80 -10.10
CA LEU A 231 -21.87 -21.86 -10.65
C LEU A 231 -21.18 -23.23 -10.73
N LEU A 232 -19.84 -23.27 -10.75
CA LEU A 232 -19.04 -24.49 -10.82
C LEU A 232 -17.85 -24.40 -9.84
N SER A 233 -18.10 -24.10 -8.57
CA SER A 233 -17.10 -24.27 -7.53
C SER A 233 -17.22 -25.67 -6.94
N MET A 234 -16.09 -26.31 -6.67
CA MET A 234 -16.06 -27.42 -5.72
C MET A 234 -16.51 -26.88 -4.37
N THR A 235 -17.21 -27.71 -3.59
CA THR A 235 -17.67 -27.35 -2.24
C THR A 235 -16.56 -26.59 -1.49
N SER A 236 -16.84 -25.34 -1.13
CA SER A 236 -15.92 -24.59 -0.29
C SER A 236 -15.85 -25.28 1.07
N GLN A 237 -14.70 -25.79 1.42
CA GLN A 237 -14.50 -26.31 2.77
C GLN A 237 -14.68 -25.19 3.76
N ASN A 238 -15.35 -25.44 4.87
CA ASN A 238 -15.44 -24.50 5.96
C ASN A 238 -14.01 -24.25 6.49
N ALA A 239 -13.51 -23.03 6.30
CA ALA A 239 -12.22 -22.65 6.83
C ALA A 239 -12.24 -22.80 8.36
N PRO A 240 -11.27 -23.50 8.97
CA PRO A 240 -11.17 -23.58 10.42
C PRO A 240 -10.90 -22.18 11.01
N ASN A 241 -11.24 -21.96 12.27
CA ASN A 241 -10.90 -20.70 12.96
C ASN A 241 -9.42 -20.69 13.39
N LEU A 242 -8.55 -20.77 12.41
CA LEU A 242 -7.09 -20.76 12.54
C LEU A 242 -6.52 -19.82 11.49
N ASP A 243 -5.30 -19.33 11.72
CA ASP A 243 -4.55 -18.59 10.71
C ASP A 243 -4.34 -19.47 9.47
N GLU A 244 -4.48 -18.91 8.29
CA GLU A 244 -4.53 -19.62 7.02
C GLU A 244 -3.26 -20.43 6.73
N ASP A 245 -2.10 -19.92 7.14
CA ASP A 245 -0.80 -20.58 7.03
C ASP A 245 -0.67 -21.87 7.87
N ARG A 246 -1.65 -22.16 8.71
CA ARG A 246 -1.69 -23.36 9.57
C ARG A 246 -2.41 -24.56 8.95
N TYR A 247 -3.26 -24.33 7.95
CA TYR A 247 -4.06 -25.38 7.33
C TYR A 247 -3.97 -25.43 5.80
N THR A 248 -3.33 -24.41 5.17
CA THR A 248 -3.17 -24.35 3.73
C THR A 248 -1.80 -24.87 3.33
N PHE A 249 -1.78 -25.82 2.38
CA PHE A 249 -0.57 -26.30 1.73
C PHE A 249 -0.54 -25.73 0.32
N ASN A 250 0.42 -24.87 0.03
CA ASN A 250 0.48 -24.17 -1.24
C ASN A 250 1.86 -24.25 -1.88
N HIS A 251 1.89 -24.05 -3.21
CA HIS A 251 3.08 -23.71 -3.96
C HIS A 251 2.71 -22.52 -4.84
N SER A 252 3.10 -21.33 -4.40
CA SER A 252 2.65 -20.07 -5.01
C SER A 252 3.80 -19.31 -5.64
N HIS A 253 3.56 -18.73 -6.81
CA HIS A 253 4.46 -17.83 -7.54
C HIS A 253 3.68 -16.61 -7.98
N LEU A 254 4.18 -15.43 -7.66
CA LEU A 254 3.63 -14.14 -8.05
C LEU A 254 4.68 -13.34 -8.80
N VAL A 255 4.32 -12.86 -9.98
CA VAL A 255 5.11 -11.91 -10.78
C VAL A 255 4.30 -10.64 -10.94
N ALA A 256 4.90 -9.49 -10.69
CA ALA A 256 4.30 -8.19 -10.94
C ALA A 256 5.29 -7.27 -11.63
N SER A 257 4.83 -6.54 -12.65
CA SER A 257 5.64 -5.58 -13.40
C SER A 257 4.78 -4.38 -13.75
N ASN A 258 5.04 -3.25 -13.11
CA ASN A 258 4.25 -2.03 -13.21
C ASN A 258 5.16 -0.88 -13.65
N TRP A 259 4.75 -0.18 -14.70
CA TRP A 259 5.49 0.90 -15.31
C TRP A 259 4.59 2.09 -15.55
N LEU A 260 5.12 3.29 -15.33
CA LEU A 260 4.44 4.54 -15.66
C LEU A 260 5.43 5.51 -16.29
N TRP A 261 5.00 6.13 -17.38
CA TRP A 261 5.70 7.22 -18.06
C TRP A 261 4.80 8.44 -18.16
N LYS A 262 5.31 9.59 -17.75
CA LYS A 262 4.72 10.89 -18.15
C LYS A 262 5.23 11.23 -19.53
N THR A 263 4.32 11.23 -20.50
CA THR A 263 4.60 11.53 -21.91
C THR A 263 4.53 13.03 -22.19
N GLY A 264 3.78 13.77 -21.37
CA GLY A 264 3.63 15.22 -21.42
C GLY A 264 3.49 15.85 -20.04
N HIS A 265 2.97 17.07 -20.00
CA HIS A 265 2.72 17.79 -18.73
C HIS A 265 1.54 17.17 -17.97
N ASP A 266 0.48 16.85 -18.70
CA ASP A 266 -0.78 16.32 -18.17
C ASP A 266 -1.08 14.89 -18.66
N ASP A 267 -0.16 14.30 -19.43
CA ASP A 267 -0.28 12.97 -20.02
C ASP A 267 0.54 11.92 -19.27
N GLU A 268 -0.05 10.76 -19.09
CA GLU A 268 0.64 9.60 -18.55
C GLU A 268 0.19 8.30 -19.23
N LEU A 269 1.13 7.38 -19.38
CA LEU A 269 0.91 6.01 -19.84
C LEU A 269 1.36 5.06 -18.73
N ARG A 270 0.46 4.18 -18.30
CA ARG A 270 0.74 3.14 -17.32
C ARG A 270 0.55 1.77 -17.95
N LEU A 271 1.52 0.89 -17.75
CA LEU A 271 1.46 -0.51 -18.13
C LEU A 271 1.64 -1.36 -16.89
N GLN A 272 0.78 -2.36 -16.71
CA GLN A 272 0.81 -3.29 -15.59
C GLN A 272 0.64 -4.70 -16.12
N VAL A 273 1.51 -5.62 -15.68
CA VAL A 273 1.40 -7.05 -15.97
C VAL A 273 1.61 -7.80 -14.66
N ASN A 274 0.62 -8.60 -14.29
CA ASN A 274 0.66 -9.39 -13.08
C ASN A 274 0.30 -10.85 -13.41
N GLY A 275 1.03 -11.79 -12.83
CA GLY A 275 0.80 -13.22 -12.99
C GLY A 275 0.86 -13.92 -11.65
N LEU A 276 -0.12 -14.76 -11.37
CA LEU A 276 -0.19 -15.63 -10.21
C LEU A 276 -0.29 -17.07 -10.70
N ILE A 277 0.59 -17.92 -10.21
CA ILE A 277 0.48 -19.38 -10.33
C ILE A 277 0.43 -19.90 -8.91
N ASP A 278 -0.66 -20.57 -8.56
CA ASP A 278 -0.90 -21.10 -7.23
C ASP A 278 -1.41 -22.52 -7.31
N GLN A 279 -0.79 -23.41 -6.57
CA GLN A 279 -1.26 -24.76 -6.37
C GLN A 279 -1.56 -24.92 -4.88
N THR A 280 -2.77 -25.37 -4.56
CA THR A 280 -3.21 -25.54 -3.18
C THR A 280 -3.77 -26.94 -2.99
N ASP A 281 -3.27 -27.64 -1.97
CA ASP A 281 -3.75 -28.94 -1.55
C ASP A 281 -4.52 -28.79 -0.24
N MET A 282 -5.75 -29.30 -0.20
CA MET A 282 -6.60 -29.28 0.98
C MET A 282 -7.15 -30.66 1.25
N GLN A 283 -7.16 -31.03 2.53
CA GLN A 283 -7.73 -32.29 3.03
C GLN A 283 -8.74 -31.98 4.13
N ASN A 284 -9.92 -32.56 4.03
CA ASN A 284 -10.97 -32.40 5.02
C ASN A 284 -11.58 -33.76 5.38
N ARG A 285 -11.86 -33.95 6.67
CA ARG A 285 -12.61 -35.10 7.18
C ARG A 285 -13.79 -34.61 7.98
N THR A 286 -14.98 -34.97 7.53
CA THR A 286 -16.24 -34.68 8.22
C THR A 286 -16.83 -35.97 8.78
N SER A 287 -17.21 -35.97 10.04
CA SER A 287 -17.90 -37.07 10.69
C SER A 287 -19.25 -36.58 11.20
N SER A 288 -20.32 -37.11 10.65
CA SER A 288 -21.70 -36.77 10.99
C SER A 288 -22.39 -37.94 11.71
N THR A 289 -22.80 -37.70 12.96
CA THR A 289 -23.53 -38.69 13.75
C THR A 289 -25.03 -38.32 13.81
N TYR A 290 -25.88 -39.23 13.35
CA TYR A 290 -27.33 -39.01 13.34
C TYR A 290 -27.95 -39.50 14.65
N LEU A 291 -28.10 -38.63 15.63
CA LEU A 291 -28.60 -38.94 16.97
C LEU A 291 -30.11 -39.32 17.02
N THR A 292 -30.84 -39.03 15.96
CA THR A 292 -32.30 -39.28 15.87
C THR A 292 -32.63 -40.66 15.34
N LEU A 293 -31.65 -41.42 14.86
CA LEU A 293 -31.83 -42.79 14.37
C LEU A 293 -31.43 -43.81 15.43
N ALA A 294 -32.16 -44.92 15.53
CA ALA A 294 -31.97 -45.94 16.56
C ALA A 294 -30.55 -46.53 16.61
N ASP A 295 -29.89 -46.66 15.46
CA ASP A 295 -28.55 -47.19 15.34
C ASP A 295 -27.47 -46.14 15.40
N MET A 296 -27.81 -44.85 15.58
CA MET A 296 -26.86 -43.68 15.57
C MET A 296 -25.76 -43.80 14.49
N PRO A 297 -26.14 -43.94 13.22
CA PRO A 297 -25.12 -44.14 12.16
C PRO A 297 -24.18 -42.94 12.07
N VAL A 298 -22.91 -43.25 11.91
CA VAL A 298 -21.85 -42.28 11.69
C VAL A 298 -21.46 -42.31 10.22
N ILE A 299 -21.63 -41.21 9.51
CA ILE A 299 -21.18 -41.06 8.14
C ILE A 299 -19.84 -40.32 8.17
N VAL A 300 -18.82 -40.91 7.60
CA VAL A 300 -17.48 -40.33 7.47
C VAL A 300 -17.24 -39.94 6.00
N GLU A 301 -16.95 -38.68 5.78
CA GLU A 301 -16.61 -38.12 4.48
C GLU A 301 -15.18 -37.61 4.52
N ASP A 302 -14.32 -38.21 3.70
CA ASP A 302 -12.95 -37.77 3.46
C ASP A 302 -12.88 -37.06 2.10
N GLU A 303 -12.43 -35.83 2.08
CA GLU A 303 -12.32 -35.00 0.88
C GLU A 303 -10.88 -34.53 0.69
N ASP A 304 -10.31 -34.87 -0.48
CA ASP A 304 -9.01 -34.39 -0.94
C ASP A 304 -9.25 -33.46 -2.15
N VAL A 305 -8.77 -32.22 -2.08
CA VAL A 305 -8.91 -31.23 -3.15
C VAL A 305 -7.55 -30.68 -3.52
N ASN A 306 -7.20 -30.78 -4.81
CA ASN A 306 -6.04 -30.13 -5.40
C ASN A 306 -6.52 -29.05 -6.35
N ASN A 307 -6.20 -27.81 -6.05
CA ASN A 307 -6.51 -26.65 -6.87
C ASN A 307 -5.23 -26.13 -7.53
N THR A 308 -5.26 -25.96 -8.83
CA THR A 308 -4.21 -25.26 -9.58
C THR A 308 -4.85 -24.04 -10.22
N ARG A 309 -4.31 -22.86 -9.95
CA ARG A 309 -4.75 -21.56 -10.43
C ARG A 309 -3.61 -20.89 -11.19
N SER A 310 -3.88 -20.40 -12.37
CA SER A 310 -2.93 -19.61 -13.16
C SER A 310 -3.65 -18.40 -13.72
N GLU A 311 -3.43 -17.25 -13.11
CA GLU A 311 -4.08 -15.98 -13.47
C GLU A 311 -3.07 -15.00 -14.03
N TRP A 312 -3.41 -14.35 -15.14
CA TRP A 312 -2.61 -13.32 -15.78
C TRP A 312 -3.47 -12.10 -16.08
N LYS A 313 -3.01 -10.93 -15.65
CA LYS A 313 -3.67 -9.65 -15.91
C LYS A 313 -2.66 -8.73 -16.59
N ALA A 314 -3.08 -8.12 -17.69
CA ALA A 314 -2.34 -7.05 -18.35
C ALA A 314 -3.24 -5.83 -18.49
N GLU A 315 -2.73 -4.65 -18.13
CA GLU A 315 -3.46 -3.39 -18.20
C GLU A 315 -2.60 -2.33 -18.87
N ALA A 316 -3.16 -1.65 -19.86
CA ALA A 316 -2.61 -0.45 -20.47
C ALA A 316 -3.58 0.71 -20.22
N ASN A 317 -3.15 1.71 -19.47
CA ASN A 317 -3.93 2.88 -19.14
C ASN A 317 -3.24 4.13 -19.67
N TYR A 318 -3.92 4.84 -20.60
CA TYR A 318 -3.55 6.17 -21.00
C TYR A 318 -4.44 7.19 -20.33
N GLN A 319 -3.88 8.24 -19.75
CA GLN A 319 -4.63 9.30 -19.10
C GLN A 319 -4.07 10.66 -19.52
N TYR A 320 -4.97 11.54 -19.96
CA TYR A 320 -4.75 12.98 -20.05
C TYR A 320 -5.60 13.68 -18.97
N ASN A 321 -4.97 14.44 -18.08
CA ASN A 321 -5.64 15.10 -16.97
C ASN A 321 -5.32 16.61 -16.95
N GLY A 322 -5.88 17.32 -17.90
CA GLY A 322 -5.73 18.77 -18.05
C GLY A 322 -6.77 19.60 -17.26
N SER A 323 -6.59 20.90 -17.24
CA SER A 323 -7.45 21.83 -16.48
C SER A 323 -8.90 21.89 -16.97
N LYS A 324 -9.14 21.66 -18.28
CA LYS A 324 -10.47 21.69 -18.89
C LYS A 324 -10.97 20.34 -19.34
N SER A 325 -10.07 19.43 -19.63
CA SER A 325 -10.45 18.12 -20.18
C SER A 325 -9.74 17.00 -19.43
N PHE A 326 -10.43 15.91 -19.27
CA PHE A 326 -9.92 14.64 -18.78
C PHE A 326 -10.25 13.57 -19.80
N ILE A 327 -9.25 12.79 -20.19
CA ILE A 327 -9.42 11.63 -21.07
C ILE A 327 -8.73 10.46 -20.40
N GLN A 328 -9.39 9.35 -20.31
CA GLN A 328 -8.81 8.09 -19.85
C GLN A 328 -9.25 6.96 -20.76
N ASN A 329 -8.29 6.14 -21.19
CA ASN A 329 -8.56 4.88 -21.85
C ASN A 329 -7.83 3.78 -21.12
N ASN A 330 -8.57 2.76 -20.71
CA ASN A 330 -8.05 1.65 -19.94
C ASN A 330 -8.39 0.33 -20.64
N LEU A 331 -7.37 -0.32 -21.21
CA LEU A 331 -7.46 -1.63 -21.84
C LEU A 331 -6.94 -2.69 -20.87
N LYS A 332 -7.77 -3.68 -20.54
CA LYS A 332 -7.44 -4.79 -19.63
C LYS A 332 -7.61 -6.13 -20.33
N GLY A 333 -6.57 -6.94 -20.27
CA GLY A 333 -6.62 -8.36 -20.63
C GLY A 333 -6.55 -9.22 -19.38
N TYR A 334 -7.40 -10.24 -19.33
CA TYR A 334 -7.45 -11.22 -18.24
C TYR A 334 -7.46 -12.63 -18.82
N LEU A 335 -6.56 -13.48 -18.29
CA LEU A 335 -6.46 -14.89 -18.61
C LEU A 335 -6.44 -15.67 -17.31
N ASP A 336 -7.36 -16.60 -17.15
CA ASP A 336 -7.50 -17.44 -15.98
C ASP A 336 -7.62 -18.89 -16.42
N PHE A 337 -6.66 -19.72 -15.97
CA PHE A 337 -6.59 -21.15 -16.26
C PHE A 337 -6.62 -21.88 -14.92
N ASN A 338 -7.80 -22.28 -14.49
CA ASN A 338 -8.00 -22.97 -13.24
C ASN A 338 -8.31 -24.45 -13.47
N LYS A 339 -7.82 -25.28 -12.56
CA LYS A 339 -8.12 -26.69 -12.52
C LYS A 339 -8.27 -27.13 -11.07
N SER A 340 -9.46 -27.60 -10.74
CA SER A 340 -9.74 -28.21 -9.44
C SER A 340 -9.99 -29.71 -9.63
N LYS A 341 -9.27 -30.52 -8.90
CA LYS A 341 -9.47 -31.97 -8.80
C LYS A 341 -9.88 -32.30 -7.39
N GLY A 342 -11.05 -32.88 -7.22
CA GLY A 342 -11.55 -33.37 -5.94
C GLY A 342 -11.75 -34.87 -5.96
N ARG A 343 -11.45 -35.49 -4.83
CA ARG A 343 -11.82 -36.86 -4.50
C ARG A 343 -12.56 -36.85 -3.18
N MET A 344 -13.74 -37.41 -3.18
CA MET A 344 -14.56 -37.57 -1.98
C MET A 344 -14.76 -39.06 -1.73
N THR A 345 -14.47 -39.53 -0.54
CA THR A 345 -14.74 -40.86 -0.08
C THR A 345 -15.81 -40.80 1.01
N CYS A 346 -16.94 -41.44 0.78
CA CYS A 346 -18.06 -41.54 1.72
C CYS A 346 -18.46 -42.99 1.87
N ASP A 347 -18.39 -43.54 3.07
CA ASP A 347 -18.71 -44.97 3.38
C ASP A 347 -18.07 -45.95 2.42
N GLY A 348 -16.78 -45.77 2.07
CA GLY A 348 -16.03 -46.62 1.16
C GLY A 348 -16.34 -46.44 -0.34
N ARG A 349 -17.25 -45.48 -0.68
CA ARG A 349 -17.52 -45.11 -2.08
C ARG A 349 -16.67 -43.92 -2.47
N ASN A 350 -15.93 -44.03 -3.54
CA ASN A 350 -15.06 -42.97 -4.08
C ASN A 350 -15.76 -42.23 -5.23
N THR A 351 -15.84 -40.92 -5.12
CA THR A 351 -16.30 -40.03 -6.20
C THR A 351 -15.14 -39.08 -6.54
N ALA A 352 -14.82 -38.96 -7.83
CA ALA A 352 -13.82 -38.01 -8.30
C ALA A 352 -14.47 -36.98 -9.23
N MET A 353 -14.11 -35.71 -9.04
CA MET A 353 -14.59 -34.60 -9.85
C MET A 353 -13.39 -33.79 -10.36
N THR A 354 -13.48 -33.29 -11.57
CA THR A 354 -12.51 -32.34 -12.12
C THR A 354 -13.27 -31.19 -12.73
N VAL A 355 -12.93 -29.97 -12.30
CA VAL A 355 -13.53 -28.74 -12.83
C VAL A 355 -12.42 -27.88 -13.41
N LYS A 356 -12.64 -27.28 -14.58
CA LYS A 356 -11.69 -26.41 -15.27
C LYS A 356 -12.38 -25.11 -15.67
N PRO A 357 -12.62 -24.17 -14.72
CA PRO A 357 -13.23 -22.90 -15.03
C PRO A 357 -12.19 -21.95 -15.66
N ASN A 358 -12.05 -22.02 -16.98
CA ASN A 358 -11.16 -21.11 -17.71
C ASN A 358 -11.91 -19.84 -18.06
N LYS A 359 -11.32 -18.69 -17.79
CA LYS A 359 -11.88 -17.38 -18.17
C LYS A 359 -10.85 -16.60 -18.96
N ARG A 360 -11.32 -15.95 -20.01
CA ARG A 360 -10.52 -15.01 -20.79
C ARG A 360 -11.39 -13.80 -21.06
N SER A 361 -10.87 -12.60 -20.86
CA SER A 361 -11.61 -11.41 -21.22
C SER A 361 -10.69 -10.30 -21.69
N LEU A 362 -11.19 -9.50 -22.59
CA LEU A 362 -10.60 -8.23 -22.98
C LEU A 362 -11.64 -7.15 -22.70
N THR A 363 -11.27 -6.13 -21.93
CA THR A 363 -12.17 -5.03 -21.58
C THR A 363 -11.53 -3.70 -21.91
N GLU A 364 -12.32 -2.77 -22.39
CA GLU A 364 -11.94 -1.38 -22.59
C GLU A 364 -12.91 -0.49 -21.81
N ASP A 365 -12.34 0.49 -21.10
CA ASP A 365 -13.08 1.51 -20.37
C ASP A 365 -12.54 2.87 -20.83
N PHE A 366 -13.37 3.62 -21.55
CA PHE A 366 -13.05 4.95 -22.04
C PHE A 366 -13.87 5.98 -21.30
N GLN A 367 -13.24 7.05 -20.84
CA GLN A 367 -13.87 8.18 -20.18
C GLN A 367 -13.35 9.49 -20.77
N LEU A 368 -14.28 10.40 -21.07
CA LEU A 368 -13.98 11.78 -21.44
C LEU A 368 -14.82 12.71 -20.59
N SER A 369 -14.19 13.70 -19.97
CA SER A 369 -14.90 14.82 -19.32
C SER A 369 -14.34 16.13 -19.84
N HIS A 370 -15.21 17.06 -20.21
CA HIS A 370 -14.82 18.40 -20.66
C HIS A 370 -15.65 19.47 -19.94
N THR A 371 -14.97 20.41 -19.33
CA THR A 371 -15.61 21.59 -18.69
C THR A 371 -15.48 22.78 -19.62
N ALA A 372 -16.62 23.23 -20.15
CA ALA A 372 -16.72 24.39 -21.02
C ALA A 372 -16.55 25.72 -20.25
N ALA A 373 -16.38 26.84 -20.98
CA ALA A 373 -16.18 28.15 -20.38
C ALA A 373 -17.35 28.64 -19.50
N ASN A 374 -18.56 28.14 -19.75
CA ASN A 374 -19.77 28.42 -18.97
C ASN A 374 -19.97 27.43 -17.78
N ASN A 375 -18.94 26.69 -17.40
CA ASN A 375 -18.97 25.66 -16.37
C ASN A 375 -19.88 24.46 -16.65
N ASN A 376 -20.41 24.33 -17.88
CA ASN A 376 -21.09 23.09 -18.26
C ASN A 376 -20.07 21.96 -18.39
N VAL A 377 -20.40 20.81 -17.82
CA VAL A 377 -19.58 19.60 -17.89
C VAL A 377 -20.22 18.62 -18.88
N TYR A 378 -19.45 18.25 -19.87
CA TYR A 378 -19.80 17.17 -20.81
C TYR A 378 -19.04 15.93 -20.41
N HIS A 379 -19.75 14.83 -20.25
CA HIS A 379 -19.20 13.56 -19.85
C HIS A 379 -19.61 12.47 -20.81
N VAL A 380 -18.64 11.66 -21.26
CA VAL A 380 -18.84 10.52 -22.14
C VAL A 380 -18.13 9.32 -21.52
N GLU A 381 -18.83 8.24 -21.36
CA GLU A 381 -18.28 6.95 -20.95
C GLU A 381 -18.63 5.89 -21.98
N SER A 382 -17.67 5.03 -22.27
CA SER A 382 -17.85 3.84 -23.08
C SER A 382 -17.19 2.66 -22.39
N TYR A 383 -17.92 1.60 -22.25
CA TYR A 383 -17.41 0.34 -21.71
C TYR A 383 -17.67 -0.77 -22.70
N TRP A 384 -16.63 -1.52 -23.02
CA TRP A 384 -16.72 -2.68 -23.87
C TRP A 384 -16.05 -3.87 -23.20
N SER A 385 -16.69 -5.03 -23.26
CA SER A 385 -16.18 -6.27 -22.70
C SER A 385 -16.41 -7.42 -23.66
N TYR A 386 -15.36 -8.15 -23.97
CA TYR A 386 -15.42 -9.36 -24.78
C TYR A 386 -15.02 -10.56 -23.92
N PRO A 387 -15.97 -11.30 -23.37
CA PRO A 387 -15.68 -12.53 -22.64
C PRO A 387 -15.34 -13.64 -23.63
N LEU A 388 -14.22 -14.30 -23.42
CA LEU A 388 -13.82 -15.53 -24.10
C LEU A 388 -13.91 -16.67 -23.08
N ALA A 389 -15.12 -17.06 -22.67
CA ALA A 389 -15.32 -18.16 -21.74
C ALA A 389 -15.45 -19.48 -22.51
N GLU A 390 -14.60 -20.44 -22.23
CA GLU A 390 -14.84 -21.84 -22.53
C GLU A 390 -15.13 -22.57 -21.21
N LEU A 391 -16.37 -22.99 -21.03
CA LEU A 391 -16.77 -23.95 -20.01
C LEU A 391 -16.58 -25.35 -20.60
N ILE A 392 -15.57 -26.10 -20.15
CA ILE A 392 -15.43 -27.53 -20.44
C ILE A 392 -15.40 -28.29 -19.13
#